data_76f48a3990a16eddb37c3aa2a91ae415
#
_entry.id   76f48a3990a16eddb37c3aa2a91ae415
#
_cell.length_a   1.000
_cell.length_b   1.000
_cell.length_c   1.000
_cell.angle_alpha   90.00
_cell.angle_beta   90.00
_cell.angle_gamma   90.00
#
_symmetry.space_group_name_H-M   'P 1'
#
loop_
_entity.id
_entity.type
_entity.pdbx_description
1 polymer ?
#
loop_
_entity_poly.entity_id
_entity_poly.type
_entity_poly.pdbx_seq_one_letter_code
_entity_poly.pdbx_strand_id
1 'polypeptide(L)'
;IMDLYTEKTPEKIVDLLTYALKTIFYDKDYSVEVLLGDKRNAKTAEFQLVERTEDKVIRSSFDEGIGGGIIAIVGCVLQVYYIGMLNLSPIIFIDEGFSQVSSQYIDPLLQFIEELASMKDFIMVLVTHDTRLMHRAVRTYEVDEGVVTKIERRDKSEKS
;
A
#
# COMPACT_ATOMS: atom_id res chain seq x y z
N ILE A 1 9.22 -6.80 -10.85
CA ILE A 1 8.16 -6.90 -9.82
C ILE A 1 7.32 -8.18 -10.03
N MET A 2 7.03 -8.58 -11.29
CA MET A 2 6.19 -9.76 -11.58
C MET A 2 6.72 -11.07 -10.97
N ASP A 3 8.05 -11.25 -10.88
CA ASP A 3 8.67 -12.44 -10.27
C ASP A 3 8.58 -12.47 -8.73
N LEU A 4 8.30 -11.31 -8.09
CA LEU A 4 8.19 -11.22 -6.63
C LEU A 4 6.94 -11.91 -6.07
N TYR A 5 5.90 -12.13 -6.88
CA TYR A 5 4.63 -12.73 -6.42
C TYR A 5 4.57 -14.27 -6.51
N THR A 6 5.56 -14.90 -7.16
CA THR A 6 5.46 -16.34 -7.47
C THR A 6 6.15 -17.27 -6.47
N GLU A 7 7.06 -16.76 -5.64
CA GLU A 7 7.77 -17.55 -4.64
C GLU A 7 7.36 -17.18 -3.20
N LYS A 8 7.13 -18.22 -2.38
CA LYS A 8 6.64 -18.11 -1.00
C LYS A 8 7.80 -17.96 -0.01
N THR A 9 8.61 -16.92 -0.13
CA THR A 9 9.71 -16.69 0.80
C THR A 9 9.55 -15.38 1.55
N PRO A 10 9.93 -15.30 2.84
CA PRO A 10 9.93 -14.07 3.60
C PRO A 10 10.74 -12.96 2.93
N GLU A 11 11.83 -13.31 2.25
CA GLU A 11 12.71 -12.37 1.55
C GLU A 11 11.96 -11.61 0.46
N LYS A 12 11.06 -12.29 -0.29
CA LYS A 12 10.26 -11.64 -1.33
C LYS A 12 9.26 -10.63 -0.77
N ILE A 13 8.68 -10.92 0.38
CA ILE A 13 7.82 -9.98 1.10
C ILE A 13 8.65 -8.75 1.51
N VAL A 14 9.84 -8.97 2.07
CA VAL A 14 10.77 -7.90 2.47
C VAL A 14 11.12 -7.01 1.29
N ASP A 15 11.48 -7.60 0.14
CA ASP A 15 11.84 -6.86 -1.07
C ASP A 15 10.67 -6.02 -1.59
N LEU A 16 9.47 -6.60 -1.64
CA LEU A 16 8.26 -5.91 -2.08
C LEU A 16 7.89 -4.75 -1.16
N LEU A 17 7.88 -4.98 0.16
CA LEU A 17 7.59 -3.95 1.15
C LEU A 17 8.64 -2.83 1.11
N THR A 18 9.92 -3.19 1.00
CA THR A 18 11.02 -2.21 0.89
C THR A 18 10.87 -1.37 -0.37
N TYR A 19 10.55 -1.99 -1.52
CA TYR A 19 10.30 -1.29 -2.76
C TYR A 19 9.12 -0.31 -2.63
N ALA A 20 8.00 -0.75 -2.07
CA ALA A 20 6.82 0.09 -1.85
C ALA A 20 7.14 1.31 -0.97
N LEU A 21 7.81 1.07 0.16
CA LEU A 21 8.16 2.15 1.09
C LEU A 21 9.13 3.16 0.48
N LYS A 22 10.15 2.71 -0.26
CA LYS A 22 11.09 3.61 -0.96
C LYS A 22 10.44 4.40 -2.09
N THR A 23 9.48 3.79 -2.79
CA THR A 23 8.77 4.45 -3.88
C THR A 23 7.83 5.54 -3.35
N ILE A 24 7.11 5.25 -2.26
CA ILE A 24 6.11 6.17 -1.71
C ILE A 24 6.76 7.24 -0.83
N PHE A 25 7.66 6.85 0.05
CA PHE A 25 8.39 7.76 0.95
C PHE A 25 9.77 8.11 0.37
N TYR A 26 9.78 8.73 -0.78
CA TYR A 26 10.96 9.01 -1.60
C TYR A 26 12.04 9.86 -0.92
N ASP A 27 11.69 10.60 0.12
CA ASP A 27 12.57 11.44 0.94
C ASP A 27 13.07 10.74 2.21
N LYS A 28 12.74 9.44 2.36
CA LYS A 28 13.11 8.60 3.50
C LYS A 28 13.88 7.36 3.05
N ASP A 29 14.90 6.98 3.79
CA ASP A 29 15.60 5.70 3.57
C ASP A 29 14.96 4.60 4.44
N TYR A 30 13.75 4.18 4.03
CA TYR A 30 13.04 3.07 4.63
C TYR A 30 13.40 1.75 3.96
N SER A 31 13.54 0.71 4.77
CA SER A 31 13.59 -0.68 4.33
C SER A 31 12.89 -1.57 5.35
N VAL A 32 12.59 -2.81 4.95
CA VAL A 32 12.05 -3.83 5.84
C VAL A 32 13.12 -4.89 6.06
N GLU A 33 13.26 -5.36 7.29
CA GLU A 33 14.09 -6.51 7.66
C GLU A 33 13.19 -7.57 8.28
N VAL A 34 13.54 -8.86 8.13
CA VAL A 34 12.88 -9.97 8.80
C VAL A 34 13.82 -10.61 9.81
N LEU A 35 13.35 -10.73 11.04
CA LEU A 35 14.03 -11.48 12.09
C LEU A 35 13.40 -12.86 12.19
N LEU A 36 14.17 -13.88 11.86
CA LEU A 36 13.75 -15.28 12.04
C LEU A 36 14.15 -15.73 13.44
N GLY A 37 13.23 -16.33 14.15
CA GLY A 37 13.46 -16.82 15.51
C GLY A 37 12.67 -18.08 15.80
N ASP A 38 13.01 -18.71 16.91
CA ASP A 38 12.30 -19.87 17.44
C ASP A 38 11.67 -19.51 18.78
N LYS A 39 10.35 -19.43 18.83
CA LYS A 39 9.60 -19.26 20.10
C LYS A 39 8.75 -20.49 20.37
N ARG A 40 8.96 -21.16 21.51
CA ARG A 40 8.17 -22.29 22.00
C ARG A 40 7.98 -23.43 20.98
N ASN A 41 9.07 -23.85 20.31
CA ASN A 41 9.06 -24.86 19.24
C ASN A 41 8.31 -24.46 17.95
N ALA A 42 8.01 -23.18 17.75
CA ALA A 42 7.47 -22.67 16.49
C ALA A 42 8.47 -21.67 15.86
N LYS A 43 8.70 -21.83 14.56
CA LYS A 43 9.46 -20.84 13.80
C LYS A 43 8.64 -19.55 13.73
N THR A 44 9.27 -18.44 14.07
CA THR A 44 8.65 -17.11 14.02
C THR A 44 9.40 -16.24 13.03
N ALA A 45 8.67 -15.39 12.32
CA ALA A 45 9.21 -14.32 11.50
C ALA A 45 8.63 -13.00 12.01
N GLU A 46 9.48 -12.08 12.42
CA GLU A 46 9.09 -10.75 12.85
C GLU A 46 9.64 -9.75 11.83
N PHE A 47 8.76 -8.94 11.26
CA PHE A 47 9.14 -7.88 10.34
C PHE A 47 9.40 -6.59 11.11
N GLN A 48 10.46 -5.89 10.73
CA GLN A 48 10.83 -4.60 11.30
C GLN A 48 11.00 -3.56 10.20
N LEU A 49 10.52 -2.35 10.46
CA LEU A 49 10.84 -1.17 9.68
C LEU A 49 12.23 -0.69 10.09
N VAL A 50 13.08 -0.44 9.12
CA VAL A 50 14.40 0.16 9.31
C VAL A 50 14.41 1.52 8.64
N GLU A 51 14.60 2.57 9.42
CA GLU A 51 14.86 3.93 8.97
C GLU A 51 16.33 4.26 9.12
N ARG A 52 16.98 4.68 8.03
CA ARG A 52 18.36 5.14 8.04
C ARG A 52 18.41 6.65 7.89
N THR A 53 19.12 7.30 8.78
CA THR A 53 19.47 8.72 8.70
C THR A 53 20.99 8.86 8.67
N GLU A 54 21.48 10.08 8.44
CA GLU A 54 22.94 10.34 8.44
C GLU A 54 23.64 9.88 9.73
N ASP A 55 22.95 10.01 10.87
CA ASP A 55 23.55 9.78 12.19
C ASP A 55 23.20 8.43 12.82
N LYS A 56 22.11 7.79 12.39
CA LYS A 56 21.59 6.60 13.08
C LYS A 56 20.75 5.68 12.19
N VAL A 57 20.66 4.43 12.65
CA VAL A 57 19.73 3.42 12.13
C VAL A 57 18.70 3.10 13.21
N ILE A 58 17.44 3.34 12.92
CA ILE A 58 16.33 3.07 13.83
C ILE A 58 15.61 1.82 13.32
N ARG A 59 15.35 0.86 14.22
CA ARG A 59 14.53 -0.33 13.95
C ARG A 59 13.29 -0.29 14.82
N SER A 60 12.15 -0.45 14.19
CA SER A 60 10.85 -0.43 14.85
C SER A 60 10.04 -1.66 14.45
N SER A 61 9.45 -2.34 15.42
CA SER A 61 8.48 -3.41 15.14
C SER A 61 7.20 -2.81 14.56
N PHE A 62 6.53 -3.53 13.66
CA PHE A 62 5.23 -3.11 13.13
C PHE A 62 4.12 -3.11 14.19
N ASP A 63 4.35 -3.78 15.31
CA ASP A 63 3.42 -3.80 16.44
C ASP A 63 3.52 -2.54 17.32
N GLU A 64 4.64 -1.80 17.25
CA GLU A 64 4.90 -0.68 18.14
C GLU A 64 5.59 0.49 17.42
N GLY A 65 5.03 1.70 17.57
CA GLY A 65 5.73 2.96 17.28
C GLY A 65 5.83 3.36 15.81
N ILE A 66 5.19 2.65 14.87
CA ILE A 66 5.16 3.01 13.45
C ILE A 66 3.93 3.87 13.14
N GLY A 67 4.12 4.92 12.33
CA GLY A 67 3.03 5.80 11.90
C GLY A 67 1.96 5.05 11.08
N GLY A 68 0.69 5.37 11.34
CA GLY A 68 -0.45 4.70 10.72
C GLY A 68 -0.44 4.72 9.19
N GLY A 69 0.12 5.75 8.58
CA GLY A 69 0.28 5.82 7.12
C GLY A 69 1.21 4.71 6.56
N ILE A 70 2.29 4.39 7.26
CA ILE A 70 3.20 3.30 6.88
C ILE A 70 2.49 1.95 7.04
N ILE A 71 1.78 1.75 8.16
CA ILE A 71 1.02 0.53 8.42
C ILE A 71 -0.05 0.30 7.35
N ALA A 72 -0.76 1.34 6.95
CA ALA A 72 -1.78 1.28 5.89
C ALA A 72 -1.18 0.82 4.55
N ILE A 73 -0.04 1.37 4.16
CA ILE A 73 0.67 1.01 2.93
C ILE A 73 1.16 -0.44 3.00
N VAL A 74 1.79 -0.83 4.10
CA VAL A 74 2.25 -2.21 4.32
C VAL A 74 1.09 -3.19 4.26
N GLY A 75 -0.04 -2.88 4.91
CA GLY A 75 -1.25 -3.69 4.89
C GLY A 75 -1.81 -3.87 3.48
N CYS A 76 -1.87 -2.78 2.69
CA CYS A 76 -2.31 -2.83 1.29
C CYS A 76 -1.39 -3.72 0.44
N VAL A 77 -0.08 -3.54 0.55
CA VAL A 77 0.92 -4.33 -0.20
C VAL A 77 0.85 -5.81 0.14
N LEU A 78 0.68 -6.14 1.42
CA LEU A 78 0.51 -7.53 1.87
C LEU A 78 -0.78 -8.15 1.33
N GLN A 79 -1.90 -7.41 1.30
CA GLN A 79 -3.14 -7.90 0.71
C GLN A 79 -2.96 -8.23 -0.77
N VAL A 80 -2.34 -7.33 -1.56
CA VAL A 80 -2.01 -7.57 -2.98
C VAL A 80 -1.14 -8.80 -3.13
N TYR A 81 -0.09 -8.92 -2.31
CA TYR A 81 0.81 -10.07 -2.32
C TYR A 81 0.07 -11.39 -2.06
N TYR A 82 -0.76 -11.45 -0.99
CA TYR A 82 -1.50 -12.67 -0.65
C TYR A 82 -2.54 -13.05 -1.70
N ILE A 83 -3.26 -12.07 -2.26
CA ILE A 83 -4.22 -12.33 -3.35
C ILE A 83 -3.49 -12.96 -4.55
N GLY A 84 -2.35 -12.39 -4.94
CA GLY A 84 -1.54 -12.93 -6.03
C GLY A 84 -0.97 -14.32 -5.73
N MET A 85 -0.47 -14.53 -4.50
CA MET A 85 0.11 -15.80 -4.07
C MET A 85 -0.92 -16.94 -3.99
N LEU A 86 -2.13 -16.63 -3.52
CA LEU A 86 -3.20 -17.63 -3.35
C LEU A 86 -4.08 -17.75 -4.59
N ASN A 87 -3.79 -17.01 -5.65
CA ASN A 87 -4.57 -16.95 -6.90
C ASN A 87 -6.06 -16.67 -6.63
N LEU A 88 -6.34 -15.71 -5.73
CA LEU A 88 -7.69 -15.29 -5.40
C LEU A 88 -8.22 -14.29 -6.43
N SER A 89 -9.51 -13.98 -6.35
CA SER A 89 -10.11 -12.91 -7.16
C SER A 89 -9.38 -11.59 -6.90
N PRO A 90 -8.93 -10.88 -7.94
CA PRO A 90 -8.08 -9.70 -7.81
C PRO A 90 -8.88 -8.44 -7.44
N ILE A 91 -9.64 -8.49 -6.36
CA ILE A 91 -10.45 -7.37 -5.86
C ILE A 91 -10.05 -7.07 -4.43
N ILE A 92 -9.74 -5.81 -4.14
CA ILE A 92 -9.37 -5.30 -2.83
C ILE A 92 -10.30 -4.17 -2.44
N PHE A 93 -10.80 -4.21 -1.22
CA PHE A 93 -11.59 -3.15 -0.62
C PHE A 93 -10.78 -2.47 0.49
N ILE A 94 -10.66 -1.15 0.44
CA ILE A 94 -9.95 -0.35 1.43
C ILE A 94 -10.91 0.76 1.89
N ASP A 95 -11.25 0.72 3.18
CA ASP A 95 -12.13 1.69 3.82
C ASP A 95 -11.28 2.65 4.66
N GLU A 96 -11.23 3.93 4.26
CA GLU A 96 -10.44 5.02 4.86
C GLU A 96 -8.97 4.67 5.15
N GLY A 97 -8.45 3.62 4.49
CA GLY A 97 -7.15 3.03 4.82
C GLY A 97 -5.96 3.99 4.65
N PHE A 98 -6.07 5.01 3.80
CA PHE A 98 -4.99 5.96 3.54
C PHE A 98 -5.17 7.32 4.21
N SER A 99 -6.17 7.47 5.08
CA SER A 99 -6.48 8.73 5.78
C SER A 99 -5.31 9.27 6.63
N GLN A 100 -4.42 8.37 7.09
CA GLN A 100 -3.24 8.74 7.88
C GLN A 100 -1.98 8.96 7.05
N VAL A 101 -2.05 8.87 5.73
CA VAL A 101 -0.92 9.15 4.84
C VAL A 101 -0.81 10.66 4.64
N SER A 102 0.37 11.21 4.94
CA SER A 102 0.63 12.64 4.78
C SER A 102 0.48 13.08 3.33
N SER A 103 -0.02 14.31 3.13
CA SER A 103 -0.41 14.84 1.82
C SER A 103 0.68 14.74 0.75
N GLN A 104 1.94 14.92 1.13
CA GLN A 104 3.09 14.85 0.21
C GLN A 104 3.30 13.45 -0.39
N TYR A 105 2.80 12.40 0.25
CA TYR A 105 2.96 11.01 -0.20
C TYR A 105 1.73 10.46 -0.93
N ILE A 106 0.65 11.22 -1.03
CA ILE A 106 -0.58 10.76 -1.70
C ILE A 106 -0.35 10.52 -3.20
N ASP A 107 0.32 11.43 -3.90
CA ASP A 107 0.59 11.26 -5.33
C ASP A 107 1.52 10.08 -5.62
N PRO A 108 2.68 9.90 -4.92
CA PRO A 108 3.47 8.68 -5.04
C PRO A 108 2.71 7.40 -4.69
N LEU A 109 1.87 7.43 -3.65
CA LEU A 109 1.03 6.29 -3.28
C LEU A 109 0.06 5.91 -4.40
N LEU A 110 -0.64 6.89 -4.98
CA LEU A 110 -1.58 6.64 -6.07
C LEU A 110 -0.89 6.10 -7.32
N GLN A 111 0.28 6.62 -7.67
CA GLN A 111 1.09 6.10 -8.75
C GLN A 111 1.50 4.64 -8.49
N PHE A 112 1.92 4.33 -7.27
CA PHE A 112 2.25 2.96 -6.87
C PHE A 112 1.04 2.02 -6.95
N ILE A 113 -0.15 2.47 -6.50
CA ILE A 113 -1.40 1.71 -6.59
C ILE A 113 -1.78 1.44 -8.06
N GLU A 114 -1.68 2.46 -8.93
CA GLU A 114 -1.95 2.32 -10.36
C GLU A 114 -0.99 1.30 -11.01
N GLU A 115 0.28 1.32 -10.62
CA GLU A 115 1.27 0.34 -11.07
C GLU A 115 0.91 -1.08 -10.62
N LEU A 116 0.55 -1.26 -9.34
CA LEU A 116 0.10 -2.55 -8.83
C LEU A 116 -1.17 -3.06 -9.55
N ALA A 117 -2.14 -2.18 -9.76
CA ALA A 117 -3.39 -2.53 -10.43
C ALA A 117 -3.16 -2.97 -11.89
N SER A 118 -2.22 -2.32 -12.59
CA SER A 118 -1.91 -2.66 -13.99
C SER A 118 -1.22 -4.00 -14.17
N MET A 119 -0.53 -4.52 -13.15
CA MET A 119 0.26 -5.75 -13.26
C MET A 119 -0.58 -7.04 -13.33
N LYS A 120 -1.77 -7.07 -12.74
CA LYS A 120 -2.58 -8.28 -12.60
C LYS A 120 -4.09 -8.05 -12.75
N ASP A 121 -4.50 -7.01 -13.44
CA ASP A 121 -5.92 -6.62 -13.57
C ASP A 121 -6.63 -6.50 -12.20
N PHE A 122 -5.93 -6.02 -11.18
CA PHE A 122 -6.51 -5.79 -9.87
C PHE A 122 -7.58 -4.70 -9.93
N ILE A 123 -8.70 -4.94 -9.28
CA ILE A 123 -9.71 -3.93 -9.00
C ILE A 123 -9.52 -3.49 -7.55
N MET A 124 -9.21 -2.21 -7.36
CA MET A 124 -9.13 -1.63 -6.03
C MET A 124 -10.32 -0.70 -5.81
N VAL A 125 -11.08 -0.99 -4.78
CA VAL A 125 -12.24 -0.19 -4.34
C VAL A 125 -11.83 0.57 -3.09
N LEU A 126 -11.77 1.90 -3.19
CA LEU A 126 -11.42 2.77 -2.08
C LEU A 126 -12.70 3.47 -1.58
N VAL A 127 -12.99 3.36 -0.31
CA VAL A 127 -13.95 4.22 0.38
C VAL A 127 -13.15 5.33 1.04
N THR A 128 -13.42 6.58 0.69
CA THR A 128 -12.66 7.73 1.20
C THR A 128 -13.41 9.04 1.04
N HIS A 129 -13.12 9.98 1.92
CA HIS A 129 -13.52 11.39 1.78
C HIS A 129 -12.40 12.28 1.23
N ASP A 130 -11.22 11.72 0.94
CA ASP A 130 -10.10 12.48 0.36
C ASP A 130 -10.31 12.71 -1.15
N THR A 131 -10.57 13.96 -1.51
CA THR A 131 -10.82 14.35 -2.91
C THR A 131 -9.63 14.09 -3.83
N ARG A 132 -8.40 14.06 -3.32
CA ARG A 132 -7.18 13.75 -4.10
C ARG A 132 -7.21 12.31 -4.62
N LEU A 133 -7.64 11.36 -3.77
CA LEU A 133 -7.83 9.96 -4.15
C LEU A 133 -8.94 9.83 -5.20
N MET A 134 -10.05 10.55 -5.02
CA MET A 134 -11.19 10.54 -5.95
C MET A 134 -10.79 11.00 -7.36
N HIS A 135 -9.92 12.01 -7.46
CA HIS A 135 -9.49 12.57 -8.76
C HIS A 135 -8.67 11.59 -9.62
N ARG A 136 -8.02 10.61 -9.03
CA ARG A 136 -7.19 9.60 -9.73
C ARG A 136 -7.96 8.32 -10.05
N ALA A 137 -9.11 8.08 -9.39
CA ALA A 137 -9.90 6.89 -9.59
C ALA A 137 -10.49 6.80 -11.02
N VAL A 138 -10.50 5.64 -11.63
CA VAL A 138 -11.11 5.40 -12.96
C VAL A 138 -12.61 5.66 -12.92
N ARG A 139 -13.25 5.32 -11.78
CA ARG A 139 -14.68 5.56 -11.53
C ARG A 139 -14.85 6.06 -10.11
N THR A 140 -15.73 7.03 -9.93
CA THR A 140 -16.08 7.56 -8.60
C THR A 140 -17.59 7.48 -8.42
N TYR A 141 -17.99 7.07 -7.24
CA TYR A 141 -19.39 6.99 -6.81
C TYR A 141 -19.53 7.73 -5.49
N GLU A 142 -20.61 8.48 -5.37
CA GLU A 142 -21.04 9.09 -4.11
C GLU A 142 -22.17 8.23 -3.52
N VAL A 143 -22.09 8.00 -2.23
CA VAL A 143 -23.13 7.29 -1.47
C VAL A 143 -23.69 8.26 -0.44
N ASP A 144 -24.93 8.66 -0.63
CA ASP A 144 -25.61 9.58 0.27
C ASP A 144 -27.01 9.02 0.60
N GLU A 145 -27.35 8.92 1.88
CA GLU A 145 -28.62 8.40 2.40
C GLU A 145 -29.08 7.07 1.76
N GLY A 146 -28.12 6.18 1.42
CA GLY A 146 -28.38 4.89 0.77
C GLY A 146 -28.56 4.94 -0.74
N VAL A 147 -28.42 6.13 -1.34
CA VAL A 147 -28.45 6.33 -2.80
C VAL A 147 -27.03 6.35 -3.34
N VAL A 148 -26.78 5.57 -4.40
CA VAL A 148 -25.47 5.52 -5.07
C VAL A 148 -25.54 6.30 -6.37
N THR A 149 -24.75 7.35 -6.49
CA THR A 149 -24.68 8.21 -7.68
C THR A 149 -23.28 8.16 -8.28
N LYS A 150 -23.18 7.89 -9.59
CA LYS A 150 -21.93 7.96 -10.32
C LYS A 150 -21.53 9.42 -10.56
N ILE A 151 -20.33 9.78 -10.13
CA ILE A 151 -19.76 11.11 -10.39
C ILE A 151 -19.12 11.10 -11.78
N GLU A 152 -19.62 11.90 -12.69
CA GLU A 152 -18.99 12.10 -13.99
C GLU A 152 -17.81 13.05 -13.86
N ARG A 153 -16.64 12.65 -14.39
CA ARG A 153 -15.48 13.55 -14.48
C ARG A 153 -15.83 14.66 -15.48
N ARG A 154 -15.73 15.91 -15.06
CA ARG A 154 -15.68 17.03 -16.02
C ARG A 154 -14.34 16.95 -16.72
N ASP A 155 -14.34 16.54 -17.97
CA ASP A 155 -13.18 16.64 -18.84
C ASP A 155 -12.69 18.09 -18.86
N LYS A 156 -11.42 18.32 -18.50
CA LYS A 156 -10.77 19.64 -18.59
C LYS A 156 -10.43 20.02 -20.05
N SER A 157 -11.04 19.39 -21.04
CA SER A 157 -10.74 19.63 -22.46
C SER A 157 -11.55 20.77 -23.11
N GLU A 158 -12.37 21.54 -22.36
CA GLU A 158 -13.04 22.71 -22.92
C GLU A 158 -12.58 24.01 -22.24
N LYS A 159 -11.34 24.40 -22.48
CA LYS A 159 -10.87 25.80 -22.48
C LYS A 159 -9.66 25.91 -23.40
N SER A 160 -9.94 26.07 -24.69
CA SER A 160 -9.04 26.72 -25.64
C SER A 160 -9.48 28.18 -25.78
#